data_85b7bcb84e622bbb7c9fd6e70793ef21
#
_entry.id   85b7bcb84e622bbb7c9fd6e70793ef21
#
_cell.length_a   1.000
_cell.length_b   1.000
_cell.length_c   1.000
_cell.angle_alpha   90.00
_cell.angle_beta   90.00
_cell.angle_gamma   90.00
#
_symmetry.space_group_name_H-M   'P 1'
#
loop_
_entity.id
_entity.type
_entity.pdbx_description
1 polymer ?
#
loop_
_entity_poly.entity_id
_entity_poly.type
_entity_poly.pdbx_seq_one_letter_code
_entity_poly.pdbx_strand_id
1 'polypeptide(L)'
;MTLPNSGYTKTSSENFMINAGTIVVNVEWDETSKSFTGTPLGATSDGTKVNIEQKYRKIAVDGTGHLDVQGLWVLDEAHATVGAKLKELTAENMALGLNGTKNESAEYDGYTEIKSKRYLEEGDYIKNMAIVGKLTGSEKPIIILLDNVLTTSAFALETKDGDEAAIDYEGTANASFEQLQNDEFPWTILYPTNETVAVTGVTLNKTTLSLAVGANETLTATIAPANATDKSGTYSSDDSTVVTVNAQGKVVGVKAGTTNVKFTTSNGKTATCAVTVA
;
A
#
# COMPACT_ATOMS: atom_id res chain seq x y z
N MET A 1 -28.89 12.44 13.08
CA MET A 1 -27.93 11.60 12.34
C MET A 1 -28.25 10.15 12.68
N THR A 2 -28.74 9.37 11.71
CA THR A 2 -29.00 7.94 11.92
C THR A 2 -27.66 7.19 11.86
N LEU A 3 -27.36 6.39 12.87
CA LEU A 3 -26.18 5.53 12.86
C LEU A 3 -26.35 4.46 11.76
N PRO A 4 -25.29 4.15 10.99
CA PRO A 4 -25.37 3.11 9.96
C PRO A 4 -25.59 1.74 10.60
N ASN A 5 -26.41 0.90 9.96
CA ASN A 5 -26.69 -0.47 10.44
C ASN A 5 -25.53 -1.44 10.22
N SER A 6 -24.49 -1.04 9.49
CA SER A 6 -23.26 -1.82 9.26
C SER A 6 -22.05 -0.91 9.26
N GLY A 7 -20.88 -1.46 9.52
CA GLY A 7 -19.60 -0.75 9.40
C GLY A 7 -19.17 -0.48 7.95
N TYR A 8 -19.94 -0.93 6.94
CA TYR A 8 -19.64 -0.70 5.53
C TYR A 8 -19.96 0.74 5.13
N THR A 9 -18.95 1.45 4.62
CA THR A 9 -19.05 2.82 4.14
C THR A 9 -18.79 2.88 2.63
N LYS A 10 -19.08 4.03 2.00
CA LYS A 10 -18.85 4.24 0.55
C LYS A 10 -17.38 3.99 0.14
N THR A 11 -16.43 4.22 1.05
CA THR A 11 -15.00 4.03 0.81
C THR A 11 -14.45 2.71 1.36
N SER A 12 -15.28 1.87 1.98
CA SER A 12 -14.82 0.59 2.56
C SER A 12 -14.17 -0.32 1.51
N SER A 13 -14.71 -0.34 0.28
CA SER A 13 -14.15 -1.13 -0.83
C SER A 13 -12.74 -0.70 -1.27
N GLU A 14 -12.29 0.49 -0.88
CA GLU A 14 -10.97 1.04 -1.20
C GLU A 14 -9.91 0.65 -0.15
N ASN A 15 -10.35 0.15 1.00
CA ASN A 15 -9.50 -0.09 2.17
C ASN A 15 -9.38 -1.57 2.53
N PHE A 16 -9.69 -2.48 1.62
CA PHE A 16 -9.46 -3.90 1.85
C PHE A 16 -8.08 -4.32 1.36
N MET A 17 -7.36 -5.04 2.22
CA MET A 17 -6.16 -5.75 1.80
C MET A 17 -6.59 -7.04 1.12
N ILE A 18 -6.37 -7.14 -0.19
CA ILE A 18 -6.65 -8.33 -0.99
C ILE A 18 -5.34 -9.03 -1.36
N ASN A 19 -5.40 -10.35 -1.43
CA ASN A 19 -4.33 -11.30 -1.63
C ASN A 19 -3.47 -11.56 -0.38
N ALA A 20 -2.85 -12.74 -0.36
CA ALA A 20 -1.85 -13.09 0.63
C ALA A 20 -0.68 -12.09 0.55
N GLY A 21 -0.25 -11.57 1.70
CA GLY A 21 0.94 -10.73 1.76
C GLY A 21 2.18 -11.50 1.32
N THR A 22 3.01 -10.90 0.50
CA THR A 22 4.31 -11.45 0.14
C THR A 22 5.33 -11.09 1.21
N ILE A 23 6.13 -12.06 1.67
CA ILE A 23 7.26 -11.79 2.56
C ILE A 23 8.48 -11.44 1.70
N VAL A 24 9.07 -10.29 1.99
CA VAL A 24 10.28 -9.80 1.33
C VAL A 24 11.33 -9.51 2.41
N VAL A 25 12.55 -9.98 2.22
CA VAL A 25 13.66 -9.75 3.14
C VAL A 25 14.66 -8.74 2.59
N ASN A 26 15.41 -8.08 3.48
CA ASN A 26 16.39 -7.07 3.14
C ASN A 26 15.80 -5.97 2.24
N VAL A 27 14.69 -5.41 2.69
CA VAL A 27 13.96 -4.36 1.98
C VAL A 27 14.72 -3.04 2.12
N GLU A 28 14.90 -2.35 1.01
CA GLU A 28 15.53 -1.04 0.94
C GLU A 28 14.67 -0.08 0.11
N TRP A 29 14.66 1.19 0.54
CA TRP A 29 14.02 2.26 -0.23
C TRP A 29 15.00 2.82 -1.25
N ASP A 30 14.64 2.77 -2.54
CA ASP A 30 15.40 3.40 -3.61
C ASP A 30 14.89 4.82 -3.86
N GLU A 31 15.70 5.81 -3.51
CA GLU A 31 15.39 7.22 -3.69
C GLU A 31 15.23 7.63 -5.16
N THR A 32 15.87 6.92 -6.08
CA THR A 32 15.85 7.22 -7.51
C THR A 32 14.54 6.77 -8.15
N SER A 33 14.18 5.51 -7.92
CA SER A 33 12.94 4.92 -8.45
C SER A 33 11.71 5.21 -7.59
N LYS A 34 11.90 5.77 -6.37
CA LYS A 34 10.85 5.97 -5.36
C LYS A 34 10.04 4.69 -5.09
N SER A 35 10.75 3.58 -4.99
CA SER A 35 10.18 2.25 -4.78
C SER A 35 10.99 1.43 -3.78
N PHE A 36 10.34 0.43 -3.19
CA PHE A 36 11.02 -0.55 -2.35
C PHE A 36 11.59 -1.68 -3.21
N THR A 37 12.79 -2.11 -2.88
CA THR A 37 13.46 -3.29 -3.42
C THR A 37 13.71 -4.29 -2.30
N GLY A 38 13.88 -5.55 -2.64
CA GLY A 38 14.15 -6.61 -1.66
C GLY A 38 14.04 -7.98 -2.30
N THR A 39 14.37 -9.03 -1.54
CA THR A 39 14.35 -10.42 -2.02
C THR A 39 13.09 -11.12 -1.48
N PRO A 40 12.19 -11.62 -2.34
CA PRO A 40 11.07 -12.44 -1.89
C PRO A 40 11.57 -13.71 -1.18
N LEU A 41 10.94 -14.07 -0.06
CA LEU A 41 11.29 -15.27 0.69
C LEU A 41 10.86 -16.57 -0.03
N GLY A 42 9.95 -16.45 -0.99
CA GLY A 42 9.43 -17.57 -1.77
C GLY A 42 7.93 -17.77 -1.61
N ALA A 43 7.42 -18.82 -2.23
CA ALA A 43 6.00 -19.17 -2.18
C ALA A 43 5.58 -19.63 -0.78
N THR A 44 4.44 -19.13 -0.33
CA THR A 44 3.83 -19.48 0.95
C THR A 44 2.47 -20.12 0.76
N SER A 45 2.02 -20.93 1.72
CA SER A 45 0.64 -21.40 1.81
C SER A 45 -0.02 -20.91 3.10
N ASP A 46 -1.35 -20.99 3.14
CA ASP A 46 -2.19 -20.60 4.29
C ASP A 46 -2.08 -19.12 4.70
N GLY A 47 -1.49 -18.29 3.82
CA GLY A 47 -1.29 -16.87 4.05
C GLY A 47 -0.10 -16.55 4.95
N THR A 48 0.08 -15.26 5.21
CA THR A 48 1.12 -14.70 6.08
C THR A 48 0.46 -14.06 7.30
N LYS A 49 0.99 -14.32 8.48
CA LYS A 49 0.49 -13.74 9.73
C LYS A 49 1.51 -12.78 10.30
N VAL A 50 1.08 -11.58 10.64
CA VAL A 50 1.85 -10.65 11.49
C VAL A 50 1.10 -10.49 12.80
N ASN A 51 1.82 -10.56 13.90
CA ASN A 51 1.29 -10.29 15.23
C ASN A 51 2.16 -9.24 15.90
N ILE A 52 1.55 -8.11 16.28
CA ILE A 52 2.18 -7.06 17.09
C ILE A 52 1.42 -7.02 18.39
N GLU A 53 2.07 -7.45 19.46
CA GLU A 53 1.50 -7.52 20.79
C GLU A 53 2.15 -6.47 21.69
N GLN A 54 1.32 -5.67 22.35
CA GLN A 54 1.75 -4.67 23.32
C GLN A 54 0.99 -4.91 24.63
N LYS A 55 1.72 -5.12 25.71
CA LYS A 55 1.16 -5.29 27.05
C LYS A 55 1.39 -4.05 27.86
N TYR A 56 0.34 -3.59 28.51
CA TYR A 56 0.37 -2.41 29.35
C TYR A 56 0.08 -2.80 30.78
N ARG A 57 0.81 -2.19 31.71
CA ARG A 57 0.52 -2.27 33.14
C ARG A 57 0.08 -0.92 33.67
N LYS A 58 -0.76 -0.94 34.68
CA LYS A 58 -1.19 0.27 35.37
C LYS A 58 -0.22 0.61 36.50
N ILE A 59 0.18 1.85 36.59
CA ILE A 59 0.92 2.37 37.75
C ILE A 59 -0.07 2.44 38.93
N ALA A 60 0.25 1.75 40.02
CA ALA A 60 -0.55 1.81 41.22
C ALA A 60 -0.33 3.15 41.94
N VAL A 61 -1.42 3.89 42.14
CA VAL A 61 -1.42 5.16 42.90
C VAL A 61 -2.53 5.07 43.94
N ASP A 62 -2.23 5.44 45.18
CA ASP A 62 -3.21 5.42 46.27
C ASP A 62 -4.43 6.29 45.92
N GLY A 63 -5.62 5.76 46.19
CA GLY A 63 -6.90 6.40 45.90
C GLY A 63 -7.44 6.17 44.48
N THR A 64 -6.68 5.54 43.56
CA THR A 64 -7.13 5.25 42.16
C THR A 64 -7.58 3.79 41.96
N GLY A 65 -7.60 2.98 42.99
CA GLY A 65 -7.77 1.51 42.90
C GLY A 65 -9.07 1.02 42.24
N HIS A 66 -10.09 1.85 42.14
CA HIS A 66 -11.39 1.49 41.59
C HIS A 66 -11.68 2.04 40.17
N LEU A 67 -10.79 2.86 39.64
CA LEU A 67 -10.97 3.52 38.33
C LEU A 67 -9.71 3.40 37.47
N ASP A 68 -9.93 3.29 36.17
CA ASP A 68 -8.86 3.44 35.20
C ASP A 68 -8.64 4.92 34.93
N VAL A 69 -7.46 5.41 35.27
CA VAL A 69 -7.10 6.83 35.15
C VAL A 69 -6.20 7.00 33.93
N GLN A 70 -6.54 7.97 33.10
CA GLN A 70 -5.73 8.34 31.93
C GLN A 70 -4.32 8.77 32.38
N GLY A 71 -3.29 8.28 31.68
CA GLY A 71 -1.88 8.60 31.96
C GLY A 71 -1.21 7.69 32.99
N LEU A 72 -1.93 6.73 33.60
CA LEU A 72 -1.33 5.77 34.53
C LEU A 72 -0.97 4.41 33.86
N TRP A 73 -1.17 4.29 32.56
CA TRP A 73 -0.78 3.10 31.80
C TRP A 73 0.61 3.28 31.21
N VAL A 74 1.49 2.31 31.45
CA VAL A 74 2.81 2.22 30.84
C VAL A 74 2.95 0.93 30.07
N LEU A 75 3.65 0.99 28.96
CA LEU A 75 4.02 -0.20 28.20
C LEU A 75 4.96 -1.06 29.06
N ASP A 76 4.67 -2.35 29.14
CA ASP A 76 5.45 -3.33 29.91
C ASP A 76 6.24 -4.25 28.98
N GLU A 77 5.57 -4.77 27.97
CA GLU A 77 6.16 -5.66 26.97
C GLU A 77 5.63 -5.29 25.57
N ALA A 78 6.48 -5.46 24.57
CA ALA A 78 6.10 -5.29 23.16
C ALA A 78 6.87 -6.26 22.27
N HIS A 79 6.13 -7.04 21.48
CA HIS A 79 6.68 -8.08 20.61
C HIS A 79 6.03 -8.00 19.23
N ALA A 80 6.82 -8.23 18.18
CA ALA A 80 6.31 -8.38 16.84
C ALA A 80 6.83 -9.66 16.21
N THR A 81 5.94 -10.47 15.65
CA THR A 81 6.28 -11.73 14.98
C THR A 81 5.67 -11.79 13.59
N VAL A 82 6.32 -12.53 12.71
CA VAL A 82 5.84 -12.90 11.39
C VAL A 82 5.85 -14.41 11.25
N GLY A 83 4.75 -14.98 10.80
CA GLY A 83 4.62 -16.42 10.57
C GLY A 83 4.12 -16.73 9.16
N ALA A 84 4.64 -17.81 8.58
CA ALA A 84 4.21 -18.32 7.28
C ALA A 84 4.59 -19.80 7.12
N LYS A 85 3.91 -20.50 6.19
CA LYS A 85 4.34 -21.80 5.69
C LYS A 85 5.07 -21.63 4.38
N LEU A 86 6.39 -21.89 4.38
CA LEU A 86 7.23 -21.77 3.20
C LEU A 86 7.16 -23.07 2.38
N LYS A 87 6.71 -22.97 1.14
CA LYS A 87 6.62 -24.11 0.21
C LYS A 87 7.90 -24.31 -0.59
N GLU A 88 8.76 -23.32 -0.66
CA GLU A 88 10.05 -23.43 -1.37
C GLU A 88 11.13 -23.93 -0.44
N LEU A 89 11.56 -25.17 -0.65
CA LEU A 89 12.63 -25.84 0.13
C LEU A 89 14.01 -25.50 -0.43
N THR A 90 14.37 -24.22 -0.43
CA THR A 90 15.72 -23.79 -0.82
C THR A 90 16.69 -23.97 0.32
N ALA A 91 18.00 -24.04 0.01
CA ALA A 91 19.04 -24.09 1.04
C ALA A 91 19.02 -22.85 1.93
N GLU A 92 18.64 -21.70 1.36
CA GLU A 92 18.42 -20.43 2.06
C GLU A 92 17.31 -20.57 3.11
N ASN A 93 16.13 -21.04 2.71
CA ASN A 93 14.96 -21.18 3.58
C ASN A 93 15.19 -22.22 4.69
N MET A 94 15.92 -23.30 4.36
CA MET A 94 16.30 -24.30 5.36
C MET A 94 17.32 -23.72 6.37
N ALA A 95 18.33 -22.98 5.90
CA ALA A 95 19.29 -22.33 6.77
C ALA A 95 18.61 -21.26 7.64
N LEU A 96 17.69 -20.51 7.09
CA LEU A 96 16.86 -19.53 7.80
C LEU A 96 16.07 -20.19 8.93
N GLY A 97 15.34 -21.28 8.62
CA GLY A 97 14.54 -22.00 9.62
C GLY A 97 15.37 -22.62 10.74
N LEU A 98 16.67 -22.87 10.52
CA LEU A 98 17.60 -23.44 11.50
C LEU A 98 18.47 -22.39 12.22
N ASN A 99 18.36 -21.08 11.89
CA ASN A 99 19.37 -20.07 12.24
C ASN A 99 20.79 -20.59 11.94
N GLY A 100 20.95 -21.18 10.77
CA GLY A 100 22.11 -21.99 10.42
C GLY A 100 23.02 -21.34 9.39
N THR A 101 24.14 -22.02 9.16
CA THR A 101 25.07 -21.74 8.06
C THR A 101 24.84 -22.73 6.93
N LYS A 102 25.14 -22.29 5.70
CA LYS A 102 25.20 -23.13 4.51
C LYS A 102 26.60 -23.08 3.93
N ASN A 103 27.18 -24.25 3.67
CA ASN A 103 28.50 -24.40 3.07
C ASN A 103 28.47 -25.54 2.06
N GLU A 104 29.29 -25.46 1.02
CA GLU A 104 29.51 -26.63 0.17
C GLU A 104 30.09 -27.77 1.02
N SER A 105 29.57 -28.98 0.83
CA SER A 105 30.03 -30.13 1.56
C SER A 105 31.43 -30.52 1.08
N ALA A 106 32.36 -30.67 2.02
CA ALA A 106 33.65 -31.20 1.71
C ALA A 106 33.71 -32.75 1.60
N GLU A 107 32.64 -33.40 2.11
CA GLU A 107 32.53 -34.87 2.17
C GLU A 107 31.61 -35.42 1.05
N TYR A 108 30.56 -34.65 0.70
CA TYR A 108 29.53 -35.10 -0.25
C TYR A 108 29.48 -34.16 -1.44
N ASP A 109 30.13 -34.56 -2.54
CA ASP A 109 30.20 -33.78 -3.77
C ASP A 109 28.77 -33.48 -4.32
N GLY A 110 28.52 -32.20 -4.68
CA GLY A 110 27.25 -31.77 -5.17
C GLY A 110 26.17 -31.47 -4.10
N TYR A 111 26.52 -31.50 -2.82
CA TYR A 111 25.64 -31.17 -1.71
C TYR A 111 26.08 -29.91 -0.96
N THR A 112 25.07 -29.14 -0.51
CA THR A 112 25.25 -28.03 0.45
C THR A 112 24.88 -28.52 1.84
N GLU A 113 25.83 -28.42 2.78
CA GLU A 113 25.60 -28.73 4.20
C GLU A 113 24.94 -27.54 4.89
N ILE A 114 23.82 -27.78 5.59
CA ILE A 114 23.15 -26.80 6.42
C ILE A 114 23.29 -27.25 7.87
N LYS A 115 23.90 -26.40 8.71
CA LYS A 115 24.20 -26.71 10.11
C LYS A 115 23.69 -25.57 10.99
N SER A 116 22.97 -25.91 12.08
CA SER A 116 22.56 -24.91 13.07
C SER A 116 23.77 -24.32 13.77
N LYS A 117 23.73 -23.03 14.07
CA LYS A 117 24.70 -22.33 14.89
C LYS A 117 24.41 -22.58 16.37
N ARG A 118 25.47 -22.72 17.15
CA ARG A 118 25.38 -22.81 18.60
C ARG A 118 25.27 -21.44 19.26
N TYR A 119 25.92 -20.45 18.69
CA TYR A 119 25.93 -19.07 19.15
C TYR A 119 25.47 -18.18 17.99
N LEU A 120 24.57 -17.26 18.32
CA LEU A 120 24.08 -16.28 17.35
C LEU A 120 24.90 -15.01 17.46
N GLU A 121 25.19 -14.42 16.32
CA GLU A 121 25.90 -13.16 16.16
C GLU A 121 24.95 -12.13 15.53
N GLU A 122 25.30 -10.85 15.54
CA GLU A 122 24.52 -9.79 14.95
C GLU A 122 24.21 -10.03 13.46
N GLY A 123 25.14 -10.63 12.73
CA GLY A 123 24.95 -10.99 11.31
C GLY A 123 23.99 -12.16 11.04
N ASP A 124 23.47 -12.82 12.07
CA ASP A 124 22.49 -13.90 11.93
C ASP A 124 21.04 -13.38 11.88
N TYR A 125 20.85 -12.14 12.27
CA TYR A 125 19.58 -11.48 12.15
C TYR A 125 19.34 -11.00 10.71
N ILE A 126 18.16 -11.23 10.18
CA ILE A 126 17.76 -10.61 8.93
C ILE A 126 17.58 -9.12 9.20
N LYS A 127 18.31 -8.27 8.47
CA LYS A 127 18.29 -6.82 8.66
C LYS A 127 16.87 -6.25 8.81
N ASN A 128 16.00 -6.65 7.91
CA ASN A 128 14.57 -6.41 8.01
C ASN A 128 13.77 -7.41 7.16
N MET A 129 12.50 -7.59 7.52
CA MET A 129 11.55 -8.41 6.82
C MET A 129 10.25 -7.61 6.63
N ALA A 130 9.75 -7.57 5.42
CA ALA A 130 8.52 -6.86 5.09
C ALA A 130 7.41 -7.81 4.67
N ILE A 131 6.21 -7.53 5.14
CA ILE A 131 4.98 -8.08 4.58
C ILE A 131 4.36 -7.02 3.69
N VAL A 132 4.26 -7.34 2.40
CA VAL A 132 3.78 -6.43 1.36
C VAL A 132 2.41 -6.88 0.92
N GLY A 133 1.40 -6.05 1.13
CA GLY A 133 0.02 -6.33 0.77
C GLY A 133 -0.58 -5.22 -0.10
N LYS A 134 -1.50 -5.59 -1.00
CA LYS A 134 -2.18 -4.63 -1.87
C LYS A 134 -3.48 -4.16 -1.24
N LEU A 135 -3.67 -2.85 -1.15
CA LEU A 135 -4.95 -2.23 -0.83
C LEU A 135 -5.75 -1.99 -2.12
N THR A 136 -7.07 -2.21 -2.04
CA THR A 136 -7.98 -2.09 -3.18
C THR A 136 -8.03 -0.69 -3.79
N GLY A 137 -7.93 0.34 -2.98
CA GLY A 137 -8.01 1.76 -3.40
C GLY A 137 -6.67 2.45 -3.60
N SER A 138 -5.55 1.73 -3.56
CA SER A 138 -4.22 2.32 -3.69
C SER A 138 -3.37 1.60 -4.73
N GLU A 139 -2.61 2.35 -5.51
CA GLU A 139 -1.57 1.79 -6.38
C GLU A 139 -0.33 1.38 -5.58
N LYS A 140 -0.08 2.05 -4.46
CA LYS A 140 1.02 1.71 -3.53
C LYS A 140 0.57 0.63 -2.55
N PRO A 141 1.41 -0.35 -2.21
CA PRO A 141 1.10 -1.38 -1.24
C PRO A 141 1.13 -0.82 0.20
N ILE A 142 0.45 -1.51 1.12
CA ILE A 142 0.75 -1.43 2.55
C ILE A 142 1.96 -2.31 2.83
N ILE A 143 2.89 -1.82 3.65
CA ILE A 143 4.11 -2.54 3.99
C ILE A 143 4.26 -2.54 5.51
N ILE A 144 4.40 -3.73 6.08
CA ILE A 144 4.72 -3.90 7.50
C ILE A 144 6.16 -4.37 7.57
N LEU A 145 7.02 -3.50 8.07
CA LEU A 145 8.46 -3.76 8.26
C LEU A 145 8.69 -4.27 9.67
N LEU A 146 9.50 -5.31 9.79
CA LEU A 146 10.01 -5.87 11.03
C LEU A 146 11.53 -5.86 10.96
N ASP A 147 12.19 -5.28 11.95
CA ASP A 147 13.64 -5.10 11.96
C ASP A 147 14.35 -6.23 12.73
N ASN A 148 15.57 -6.54 12.34
CA ASN A 148 16.45 -7.50 12.98
C ASN A 148 15.75 -8.83 13.31
N VAL A 149 15.13 -9.43 12.29
CA VAL A 149 14.28 -10.61 12.47
C VAL A 149 15.13 -11.86 12.67
N LEU A 150 14.85 -12.57 13.76
CA LEU A 150 15.44 -13.86 14.06
C LEU A 150 14.38 -14.95 14.02
N THR A 151 14.69 -16.12 13.46
CA THR A 151 13.80 -17.28 13.51
C THR A 151 13.67 -17.78 14.94
N THR A 152 12.45 -17.88 15.43
CA THR A 152 12.12 -18.30 16.81
C THR A 152 11.33 -19.58 16.88
N SER A 153 10.77 -20.04 15.75
CA SER A 153 10.10 -21.34 15.65
C SER A 153 11.11 -22.49 15.67
N ALA A 154 10.66 -23.66 16.11
CA ALA A 154 11.36 -24.89 15.83
C ALA A 154 11.35 -25.17 14.32
N PHE A 155 12.46 -25.64 13.77
CA PHE A 155 12.47 -26.13 12.40
C PHE A 155 11.60 -27.39 12.31
N ALA A 156 10.52 -27.30 11.56
CA ALA A 156 9.63 -28.41 11.26
C ALA A 156 9.40 -28.50 9.76
N LEU A 157 9.69 -29.65 9.18
CA LEU A 157 9.43 -29.98 7.80
C LEU A 157 8.31 -31.03 7.76
N GLU A 158 7.13 -30.61 7.36
CA GLU A 158 6.01 -31.52 7.18
C GLU A 158 5.98 -32.05 5.74
N THR A 159 5.90 -33.38 5.61
CA THR A 159 5.67 -34.05 4.35
C THR A 159 4.37 -34.82 4.43
N LYS A 160 3.53 -34.72 3.41
CA LYS A 160 2.25 -35.43 3.34
C LYS A 160 2.10 -36.04 1.95
N ASP A 161 1.53 -37.22 1.91
CA ASP A 161 1.26 -37.91 0.63
C ASP A 161 0.26 -37.09 -0.21
N GLY A 162 0.65 -36.76 -1.42
CA GLY A 162 -0.16 -35.96 -2.35
C GLY A 162 -0.15 -34.45 -2.12
N ASP A 163 0.72 -33.93 -1.25
CA ASP A 163 0.89 -32.50 -1.00
C ASP A 163 2.38 -32.11 -1.00
N GLU A 164 2.71 -30.84 -1.27
CA GLU A 164 4.08 -30.37 -1.20
C GLU A 164 4.50 -30.19 0.24
N ALA A 165 5.77 -30.51 0.51
CA ALA A 165 6.39 -30.25 1.81
C ALA A 165 6.42 -28.74 2.10
N ALA A 166 6.34 -28.38 3.36
CA ALA A 166 6.43 -26.99 3.82
C ALA A 166 7.27 -26.87 5.08
N ILE A 167 7.93 -25.71 5.25
CA ILE A 167 8.62 -25.32 6.48
C ILE A 167 7.71 -24.36 7.23
N ASP A 168 7.36 -24.69 8.47
CA ASP A 168 6.71 -23.74 9.37
C ASP A 168 7.75 -22.72 9.84
N TYR A 169 7.55 -21.47 9.48
CA TYR A 169 8.43 -20.35 9.80
C TYR A 169 7.74 -19.36 10.73
N GLU A 170 8.42 -19.00 11.80
CA GLU A 170 8.09 -17.85 12.62
C GLU A 170 9.36 -17.09 12.98
N GLY A 171 9.36 -15.79 12.67
CA GLY A 171 10.44 -14.87 12.99
C GLY A 171 9.96 -13.79 13.96
N THR A 172 10.83 -13.38 14.87
CA THR A 172 10.58 -12.32 15.85
C THR A 172 11.48 -11.13 15.54
N ALA A 173 10.88 -9.94 15.52
CA ALA A 173 11.59 -8.67 15.39
C ALA A 173 12.34 -8.33 16.68
N ASN A 174 13.54 -7.77 16.55
CA ASN A 174 14.39 -7.41 17.68
C ASN A 174 14.85 -5.97 17.54
N ALA A 175 14.81 -5.21 18.63
CA ALA A 175 15.33 -3.86 18.63
C ALA A 175 16.87 -3.87 18.57
N SER A 176 17.44 -3.00 17.76
CA SER A 176 18.86 -2.70 17.80
C SER A 176 19.20 -1.88 19.05
N PHE A 177 20.50 -1.78 19.37
CA PHE A 177 20.96 -0.92 20.46
C PHE A 177 20.56 0.55 20.26
N GLU A 178 20.61 1.02 19.02
CA GLU A 178 20.23 2.39 18.67
C GLU A 178 18.71 2.62 18.84
N GLN A 179 17.88 1.70 18.36
CA GLN A 179 16.43 1.76 18.57
C GLN A 179 16.07 1.75 20.06
N LEU A 180 16.74 0.93 20.86
CA LEU A 180 16.55 0.91 22.30
C LEU A 180 16.90 2.24 22.97
N GLN A 181 17.99 2.91 22.53
CA GLN A 181 18.38 4.22 23.05
C GLN A 181 17.40 5.34 22.65
N ASN A 182 16.79 5.21 21.47
CA ASN A 182 15.84 6.20 20.94
C ASN A 182 14.39 5.92 21.34
N ASP A 183 14.12 4.87 22.13
CA ASP A 183 12.78 4.43 22.50
C ASP A 183 11.91 4.06 21.25
N GLU A 184 12.55 3.44 20.25
CA GLU A 184 11.91 3.04 19.00
C GLU A 184 11.60 1.54 18.99
N PHE A 185 10.46 1.19 18.37
CA PHE A 185 10.09 -0.22 18.20
C PHE A 185 10.74 -0.82 16.95
N PRO A 186 11.05 -2.14 16.97
CA PRO A 186 11.63 -2.83 15.82
C PRO A 186 10.56 -3.18 14.76
N TRP A 187 9.58 -2.32 14.55
CA TRP A 187 8.58 -2.45 13.49
C TRP A 187 8.01 -1.10 13.07
N THR A 188 7.62 -1.03 11.79
CA THR A 188 6.99 0.14 11.20
C THR A 188 5.89 -0.30 10.23
N ILE A 189 4.74 0.35 10.27
CA ILE A 189 3.68 0.16 9.29
C ILE A 189 3.68 1.36 8.33
N LEU A 190 4.01 1.11 7.08
CA LEU A 190 3.94 2.09 6.01
C LEU A 190 2.57 1.95 5.33
N TYR A 191 1.69 2.88 5.65
CA TYR A 191 0.36 2.94 5.06
C TYR A 191 0.39 3.89 3.86
N PRO A 192 -0.08 3.47 2.67
CA PRO A 192 -0.04 4.31 1.50
C PRO A 192 -0.94 5.54 1.69
N THR A 193 -0.36 6.71 1.52
CA THR A 193 -1.13 7.95 1.40
C THR A 193 -1.55 8.11 -0.05
N ASN A 194 -2.83 8.31 -0.30
CA ASN A 194 -3.31 8.73 -1.61
C ASN A 194 -2.80 10.15 -1.86
N GLU A 195 -1.70 10.28 -2.57
CA GLU A 195 -1.28 11.58 -3.07
C GLU A 195 -2.37 12.08 -4.04
N THR A 196 -3.10 13.10 -3.64
CA THR A 196 -4.02 13.77 -4.55
C THR A 196 -3.21 14.56 -5.57
N VAL A 197 -3.12 14.02 -6.77
CA VAL A 197 -2.52 14.75 -7.91
C VAL A 197 -3.56 15.76 -8.40
N ALA A 198 -3.30 17.02 -8.12
CA ALA A 198 -4.19 18.10 -8.53
C ALA A 198 -4.16 18.31 -10.05
N VAL A 199 -5.29 18.70 -10.63
CA VAL A 199 -5.34 19.16 -12.01
C VAL A 199 -4.56 20.47 -12.13
N THR A 200 -3.54 20.48 -12.99
CA THR A 200 -2.72 21.66 -13.29
C THR A 200 -3.23 22.45 -14.51
N GLY A 201 -3.93 21.76 -15.42
CA GLY A 201 -4.47 22.38 -16.62
C GLY A 201 -5.54 21.52 -17.29
N VAL A 202 -6.30 22.15 -18.19
CA VAL A 202 -7.27 21.48 -19.05
C VAL A 202 -7.20 22.12 -20.45
N THR A 203 -7.41 21.34 -21.48
CA THR A 203 -7.51 21.79 -22.87
C THR A 203 -8.75 21.19 -23.51
N LEU A 204 -9.32 21.88 -24.52
CA LEU A 204 -10.34 21.33 -25.38
C LEU A 204 -9.74 20.89 -26.72
N ASN A 205 -10.34 19.88 -27.34
CA ASN A 205 -9.95 19.41 -28.69
C ASN A 205 -10.10 20.49 -29.78
N LYS A 206 -10.89 21.55 -29.50
CA LYS A 206 -11.06 22.71 -30.37
C LYS A 206 -11.08 24.00 -29.55
N THR A 207 -10.39 25.04 -30.02
CA THR A 207 -10.43 26.39 -29.45
C THR A 207 -11.44 27.30 -30.15
N THR A 208 -11.83 26.92 -31.36
CA THR A 208 -12.86 27.59 -32.18
C THR A 208 -13.74 26.55 -32.86
N LEU A 209 -15.02 26.85 -33.00
CA LEU A 209 -16.01 25.98 -33.62
C LEU A 209 -17.03 26.83 -34.42
N SER A 210 -17.33 26.41 -35.65
CA SER A 210 -18.37 27.01 -36.48
C SER A 210 -19.50 26.00 -36.72
N LEU A 211 -20.74 26.39 -36.45
CA LEU A 211 -21.94 25.54 -36.60
C LEU A 211 -23.02 26.26 -37.39
N ALA A 212 -23.77 25.51 -38.15
CA ALA A 212 -25.06 26.01 -38.65
C ALA A 212 -26.13 25.93 -37.52
N VAL A 213 -27.19 26.69 -37.62
CA VAL A 213 -28.33 26.58 -36.71
C VAL A 213 -28.88 25.15 -36.76
N GLY A 214 -29.07 24.50 -35.60
CA GLY A 214 -29.50 23.10 -35.44
C GLY A 214 -28.37 22.07 -35.57
N ALA A 215 -27.21 22.45 -36.06
CA ALA A 215 -26.04 21.55 -36.12
C ALA A 215 -25.42 21.31 -34.72
N ASN A 216 -24.72 20.21 -34.57
CA ASN A 216 -24.09 19.89 -33.32
C ASN A 216 -22.68 19.30 -33.53
N GLU A 217 -21.82 19.45 -32.51
CA GLU A 217 -20.52 18.84 -32.42
C GLU A 217 -20.13 18.58 -30.97
N THR A 218 -19.17 17.65 -30.75
CA THR A 218 -18.75 17.31 -29.38
C THR A 218 -17.38 17.89 -29.10
N LEU A 219 -17.28 18.69 -28.03
CA LEU A 219 -16.04 19.13 -27.43
C LEU A 219 -15.57 18.10 -26.41
N THR A 220 -14.29 17.75 -26.48
CA THR A 220 -13.66 16.81 -25.53
C THR A 220 -12.59 17.55 -24.73
N ALA A 221 -12.72 17.47 -23.41
CA ALA A 221 -11.73 18.03 -22.48
C ALA A 221 -10.61 17.01 -22.21
N THR A 222 -9.36 17.47 -22.30
CA THR A 222 -8.16 16.72 -21.90
C THR A 222 -7.57 17.38 -20.67
N ILE A 223 -7.42 16.62 -19.60
CA ILE A 223 -6.97 17.09 -18.29
C ILE A 223 -5.48 16.74 -18.09
N ALA A 224 -4.73 17.69 -17.59
CA ALA A 224 -3.33 17.52 -17.24
C ALA A 224 -3.09 17.70 -15.73
N PRO A 225 -2.23 16.88 -15.11
CA PRO A 225 -1.56 15.72 -15.70
C PRO A 225 -2.53 14.54 -15.90
N ALA A 226 -2.17 13.59 -16.77
CA ALA A 226 -3.03 12.45 -17.09
C ALA A 226 -3.37 11.56 -15.88
N ASN A 227 -2.53 11.57 -14.83
CA ASN A 227 -2.73 10.88 -13.57
C ASN A 227 -3.42 11.74 -12.49
N ALA A 228 -4.05 12.88 -12.84
CA ALA A 228 -4.82 13.67 -11.88
C ALA A 228 -5.90 12.81 -11.19
N THR A 229 -6.00 12.95 -9.87
CA THR A 229 -6.89 12.12 -9.01
C THR A 229 -8.36 12.42 -9.27
N ASP A 230 -8.72 13.71 -9.39
CA ASP A 230 -10.07 14.14 -9.72
C ASP A 230 -10.06 14.81 -11.10
N LYS A 231 -10.66 14.13 -12.08
CA LYS A 231 -10.81 14.61 -13.47
C LYS A 231 -12.22 15.13 -13.74
N SER A 232 -13.00 15.34 -12.72
CA SER A 232 -14.37 15.84 -12.87
C SER A 232 -14.38 17.29 -13.32
N GLY A 233 -15.42 17.67 -14.04
CA GLY A 233 -15.64 19.03 -14.50
C GLY A 233 -16.99 19.18 -15.19
N THR A 234 -17.31 20.42 -15.51
CA THR A 234 -18.61 20.78 -16.11
C THR A 234 -18.43 21.65 -17.34
N TYR A 235 -19.26 21.39 -18.35
CA TYR A 235 -19.40 22.26 -19.51
C TYR A 235 -20.44 23.35 -19.23
N SER A 236 -20.19 24.56 -19.72
CA SER A 236 -21.13 25.67 -19.67
C SER A 236 -21.01 26.52 -20.94
N SER A 237 -22.15 27.16 -21.34
CA SER A 237 -22.17 28.17 -22.38
C SER A 237 -22.36 29.54 -21.73
N ASP A 238 -21.65 30.56 -22.25
CA ASP A 238 -21.81 31.94 -21.77
C ASP A 238 -23.17 32.54 -22.25
N ASP A 239 -23.73 32.03 -23.37
CA ASP A 239 -25.05 32.37 -23.84
C ASP A 239 -25.77 31.16 -24.42
N SER A 240 -26.70 30.61 -23.62
CA SER A 240 -27.50 29.45 -23.99
C SER A 240 -28.56 29.72 -25.05
N THR A 241 -28.83 30.97 -25.38
CA THR A 241 -29.75 31.34 -26.48
C THR A 241 -29.06 31.23 -27.84
N VAL A 242 -27.73 31.29 -27.89
CA VAL A 242 -26.92 31.11 -29.09
C VAL A 242 -26.45 29.65 -29.20
N VAL A 243 -25.95 29.09 -28.11
CA VAL A 243 -25.38 27.73 -28.07
C VAL A 243 -25.71 27.04 -26.77
N THR A 244 -26.19 25.81 -26.83
CA THR A 244 -26.35 24.93 -25.66
C THR A 244 -25.27 23.88 -25.65
N VAL A 245 -24.85 23.42 -24.43
CA VAL A 245 -23.91 22.33 -24.24
C VAL A 245 -24.44 21.38 -23.14
N ASN A 246 -24.29 20.08 -23.33
CA ASN A 246 -24.66 19.10 -22.32
C ASN A 246 -23.46 18.64 -21.50
N ALA A 247 -23.67 17.79 -20.48
CA ALA A 247 -22.65 17.26 -19.61
C ALA A 247 -21.58 16.41 -20.34
N GLN A 248 -21.89 15.87 -21.52
CA GLN A 248 -20.98 15.07 -22.35
C GLN A 248 -20.19 15.94 -23.34
N GLY A 249 -20.33 17.28 -23.29
CA GLY A 249 -19.65 18.20 -24.17
C GLY A 249 -20.28 18.34 -25.55
N LYS A 250 -21.51 17.81 -25.78
CA LYS A 250 -22.23 17.99 -27.03
C LYS A 250 -22.78 19.43 -27.11
N VAL A 251 -22.25 20.19 -28.05
CA VAL A 251 -22.58 21.58 -28.36
C VAL A 251 -23.61 21.61 -29.48
N VAL A 252 -24.66 22.43 -29.35
CA VAL A 252 -25.72 22.58 -30.36
C VAL A 252 -25.91 24.07 -30.64
N GLY A 253 -25.86 24.46 -31.94
CA GLY A 253 -26.17 25.80 -32.40
C GLY A 253 -27.69 26.06 -32.35
N VAL A 254 -28.10 27.06 -31.57
CA VAL A 254 -29.54 27.40 -31.38
C VAL A 254 -29.95 28.57 -32.25
N LYS A 255 -29.14 29.61 -32.29
CA LYS A 255 -29.42 30.86 -33.02
C LYS A 255 -28.10 31.46 -33.54
N ALA A 256 -28.16 32.14 -34.70
CA ALA A 256 -27.03 32.87 -35.25
C ALA A 256 -26.46 33.86 -34.24
N GLY A 257 -25.14 33.81 -34.04
CA GLY A 257 -24.40 34.61 -33.06
C GLY A 257 -23.08 34.00 -32.68
N THR A 258 -22.35 34.63 -31.75
CA THR A 258 -21.06 34.14 -31.24
C THR A 258 -21.11 34.09 -29.71
N THR A 259 -20.65 32.97 -29.14
CA THR A 259 -20.53 32.78 -27.68
C THR A 259 -19.38 31.86 -27.35
N ASN A 260 -19.04 31.74 -26.08
CA ASN A 260 -18.02 30.79 -25.62
C ASN A 260 -18.65 29.60 -24.92
N VAL A 261 -18.09 28.42 -25.18
CA VAL A 261 -18.33 27.22 -24.40
C VAL A 261 -17.08 26.97 -23.56
N LYS A 262 -17.25 26.76 -22.25
CA LYS A 262 -16.19 26.53 -21.28
C LYS A 262 -16.33 25.15 -20.66
N PHE A 263 -15.20 24.51 -20.41
CA PHE A 263 -15.10 23.39 -19.48
C PHE A 263 -14.36 23.86 -18.22
N THR A 264 -14.95 23.63 -17.05
CA THR A 264 -14.36 24.01 -15.76
C THR A 264 -14.20 22.75 -14.91
N THR A 265 -12.96 22.47 -14.48
CA THR A 265 -12.65 21.36 -13.59
C THR A 265 -13.08 21.66 -12.16
N SER A 266 -13.20 20.62 -11.32
CA SER A 266 -13.57 20.73 -9.89
C SER A 266 -12.67 21.70 -9.11
N ASN A 267 -11.37 21.80 -9.45
CA ASN A 267 -10.42 22.74 -8.83
C ASN A 267 -10.29 24.09 -9.58
N GLY A 268 -11.25 24.42 -10.47
CA GLY A 268 -11.36 25.74 -11.09
C GLY A 268 -10.46 26.01 -12.31
N LYS A 269 -9.78 24.99 -12.88
CA LYS A 269 -9.07 25.18 -14.16
C LYS A 269 -10.07 25.21 -15.31
N THR A 270 -9.87 26.12 -16.27
CA THR A 270 -10.83 26.32 -17.38
C THR A 270 -10.16 26.20 -18.75
N ALA A 271 -10.91 25.68 -19.72
CA ALA A 271 -10.61 25.74 -21.13
C ALA A 271 -11.81 26.28 -21.90
N THR A 272 -11.59 27.11 -22.90
CA THR A 272 -12.65 27.81 -23.62
C THR A 272 -12.56 27.53 -25.13
N CYS A 273 -13.72 27.34 -25.75
CA CYS A 273 -13.90 27.26 -27.19
C CYS A 273 -14.84 28.38 -27.63
N ALA A 274 -14.40 29.24 -28.55
CA ALA A 274 -15.23 30.25 -29.17
C ALA A 274 -16.13 29.61 -30.24
N VAL A 275 -17.46 29.74 -30.12
CA VAL A 275 -18.40 29.11 -31.03
C VAL A 275 -19.15 30.19 -31.80
N THR A 276 -19.14 30.08 -33.12
CA THR A 276 -19.90 30.92 -34.05
C THR A 276 -20.97 30.09 -34.71
N VAL A 277 -22.22 30.56 -34.60
CA VAL A 277 -23.38 29.94 -35.26
C VAL A 277 -23.81 30.85 -36.42
N ALA A 278 -23.88 30.31 -37.63
CA ALA A 278 -24.29 31.03 -38.85
C ALA A 278 -25.51 30.37 -39.48
#